data_99c4b275f1d15247c7fe573ef316f7db
#
_entry.id   99c4b275f1d15247c7fe573ef316f7db
#
_cell.length_a   1.000
_cell.length_b   1.000
_cell.length_c   1.000
_cell.angle_alpha   90.00
_cell.angle_beta   90.00
_cell.angle_gamma   90.00
#
_symmetry.space_group_name_H-M   'P 1'
#
loop_
_entity.id
_entity.type
_entity.pdbx_description
1 polymer ?
#
loop_
_entity_poly.entity_id
_entity_poly.type
_entity_poly.pdbx_seq_one_letter_code
_entity_poly.pdbx_strand_id
1 'polypeptide(L)'
;FVLAAALASTSAMTLAPTAALAVPAGGYADLVEQISPAVVFIEVTGTAEQASAQVQLPEGMPEELRKRFEQLMPQGPAGAQPMHGLGSGFIVSKDGMIVTNNHVVTGADTVKVKLADGRSFDAKVVGSDVLTDIAVLKVEADVDLPAVKFGSSDDMRVGDEVVAMGNPFGLGGTVTTGIISAKSRNINAGPYDDFI
;
A
#
# COMPACT_ATOMS: atom_id res chain seq x y z
N PHE A 1 59.27 -53.37 -32.24
CA PHE A 1 58.64 -52.03 -32.16
C PHE A 1 57.19 -52.25 -31.70
N VAL A 2 56.89 -51.88 -30.41
CA VAL A 2 55.54 -51.90 -29.85
C VAL A 2 55.10 -50.46 -29.78
N LEU A 3 54.06 -50.09 -30.53
CA LEU A 3 53.42 -48.76 -30.50
C LEU A 3 52.34 -48.77 -29.44
N ALA A 4 52.50 -48.05 -28.32
CA ALA A 4 51.48 -47.85 -27.34
C ALA A 4 50.61 -46.64 -27.71
N ALA A 5 49.35 -46.88 -28.04
CA ALA A 5 48.35 -45.83 -28.27
C ALA A 5 47.75 -45.41 -26.94
N ALA A 6 48.00 -44.20 -26.49
CA ALA A 6 47.38 -43.59 -25.32
C ALA A 6 46.02 -42.99 -25.75
N LEU A 7 44.92 -43.61 -25.30
CA LEU A 7 43.59 -43.02 -25.41
C LEU A 7 43.44 -41.94 -24.34
N ALA A 8 43.41 -40.68 -24.76
CA ALA A 8 43.02 -39.56 -23.91
C ALA A 8 41.48 -39.50 -23.82
N SER A 9 40.90 -39.93 -22.68
CA SER A 9 39.47 -39.75 -22.40
C SER A 9 39.23 -38.35 -21.91
N THR A 10 38.70 -37.50 -22.80
CA THR A 10 38.17 -36.19 -22.44
C THR A 10 36.81 -36.36 -21.78
N SER A 11 36.75 -36.26 -20.45
CA SER A 11 35.50 -36.18 -19.71
C SER A 11 34.83 -34.82 -20.03
N ALA A 12 33.83 -34.85 -20.86
CA ALA A 12 32.95 -33.71 -21.07
C ALA A 12 32.11 -33.48 -19.81
N MET A 13 32.50 -32.51 -19.03
CA MET A 13 31.74 -32.04 -17.87
C MET A 13 30.50 -31.30 -18.37
N THR A 14 29.35 -32.00 -18.46
CA THR A 14 28.08 -31.42 -18.80
C THR A 14 27.65 -30.51 -17.64
N LEU A 15 27.83 -29.18 -17.77
CA LEU A 15 27.14 -28.25 -16.89
C LEU A 15 25.63 -28.37 -17.22
N ALA A 16 24.91 -29.09 -16.38
CA ALA A 16 23.45 -29.05 -16.40
C ALA A 16 23.02 -27.63 -16.01
N PRO A 17 22.18 -26.96 -16.81
CA PRO A 17 21.64 -25.68 -16.40
C PRO A 17 20.82 -25.88 -15.13
N THR A 18 21.24 -25.26 -14.04
CA THR A 18 20.38 -25.13 -12.86
C THR A 18 19.19 -24.28 -13.23
N ALA A 19 17.99 -24.86 -13.10
CA ALA A 19 16.77 -24.09 -13.33
C ALA A 19 16.78 -22.87 -12.38
N ALA A 20 16.78 -21.67 -12.96
CA ALA A 20 16.57 -20.48 -12.19
C ALA A 20 15.11 -20.49 -11.71
N LEU A 21 14.90 -20.75 -10.43
CA LEU A 21 13.58 -20.65 -9.81
C LEU A 21 13.29 -19.16 -9.63
N ALA A 22 12.45 -18.60 -10.50
CA ALA A 22 12.01 -17.20 -10.44
C ALA A 22 10.95 -16.97 -9.32
N VAL A 23 10.50 -18.02 -8.66
CA VAL A 23 9.52 -18.01 -7.55
C VAL A 23 9.93 -19.09 -6.56
N PRO A 24 9.75 -18.90 -5.24
CA PRO A 24 9.97 -19.97 -4.27
C PRO A 24 9.24 -21.24 -4.67
N ALA A 25 9.85 -22.41 -4.45
CA ALA A 25 9.32 -23.71 -4.92
C ALA A 25 7.88 -23.99 -4.42
N GLY A 26 7.44 -23.37 -3.32
CA GLY A 26 6.07 -23.43 -2.78
C GLY A 26 5.19 -22.26 -3.16
N GLY A 27 5.67 -21.28 -3.94
CA GLY A 27 4.96 -20.02 -4.18
C GLY A 27 4.90 -19.15 -2.92
N TYR A 28 3.92 -18.26 -2.86
CA TYR A 28 3.71 -17.32 -1.75
C TYR A 28 2.48 -17.65 -0.90
N ALA A 29 1.80 -18.78 -1.17
CA ALA A 29 0.52 -19.09 -0.54
C ALA A 29 0.61 -19.14 0.99
N ASP A 30 1.61 -19.84 1.54
CA ASP A 30 1.79 -19.95 2.99
C ASP A 30 2.09 -18.60 3.65
N LEU A 31 2.89 -17.74 2.99
CA LEU A 31 3.16 -16.40 3.47
C LEU A 31 1.89 -15.53 3.45
N VAL A 32 1.12 -15.62 2.37
CA VAL A 32 -0.14 -14.89 2.21
C VAL A 32 -1.13 -15.33 3.28
N GLU A 33 -1.30 -16.63 3.53
CA GLU A 33 -2.18 -17.16 4.56
C GLU A 33 -1.78 -16.68 5.96
N GLN A 34 -0.49 -16.63 6.24
CA GLN A 34 0.05 -16.15 7.52
C GLN A 34 -0.18 -14.64 7.74
N ILE A 35 -0.05 -13.82 6.70
CA ILE A 35 -0.06 -12.34 6.82
C ILE A 35 -1.45 -11.76 6.59
N SER A 36 -2.28 -12.36 5.74
CA SER A 36 -3.63 -11.87 5.40
C SER A 36 -4.49 -11.47 6.61
N PRO A 37 -4.48 -12.21 7.74
CA PRO A 37 -5.29 -11.84 8.90
C PRO A 37 -4.94 -10.47 9.51
N ALA A 38 -3.71 -10.00 9.30
CA ALA A 38 -3.27 -8.69 9.79
C ALA A 38 -3.56 -7.54 8.81
N VAL A 39 -3.93 -7.84 7.55
CA VAL A 39 -4.29 -6.83 6.55
C VAL A 39 -5.76 -6.48 6.70
N VAL A 40 -6.06 -5.18 6.80
CA VAL A 40 -7.40 -4.68 7.07
C VAL A 40 -7.91 -3.79 5.94
N PHE A 41 -9.23 -3.78 5.79
CA PHE A 41 -9.96 -2.81 4.99
C PHE A 41 -10.34 -1.62 5.87
N ILE A 42 -10.20 -0.42 5.34
CA ILE A 42 -10.53 0.82 6.03
C ILE A 42 -11.59 1.54 5.22
N GLU A 43 -12.69 1.86 5.86
CA GLU A 43 -13.76 2.67 5.33
C GLU A 43 -13.86 3.95 6.15
N VAL A 44 -13.90 5.08 5.47
CA VAL A 44 -14.04 6.37 6.11
C VAL A 44 -15.27 7.09 5.58
N THR A 45 -15.97 7.78 6.47
CA THR A 45 -17.03 8.71 6.10
C THR A 45 -16.72 10.06 6.70
N GLY A 46 -17.06 11.12 5.98
CA GLY A 46 -16.87 12.48 6.42
C GLY A 46 -17.81 13.42 5.68
N THR A 47 -17.79 14.65 6.09
CA THR A 47 -18.46 15.73 5.39
C THR A 47 -17.42 16.53 4.62
N ALA A 48 -17.56 16.60 3.31
CA ALA A 48 -16.68 17.38 2.45
C ALA A 48 -16.90 18.87 2.64
N GLU A 49 -16.70 19.36 3.86
CA GLU A 49 -16.75 20.81 4.14
C GLU A 49 -15.47 21.52 3.67
N GLN A 50 -14.43 20.76 3.35
CA GLN A 50 -13.11 21.29 2.96
C GLN A 50 -12.70 21.03 1.50
N ALA A 51 -13.51 20.36 0.71
CA ALA A 51 -13.24 20.17 -0.72
C ALA A 51 -13.74 21.36 -1.58
N SER A 52 -14.32 22.40 -1.00
CA SER A 52 -14.39 23.71 -1.64
C SER A 52 -13.01 24.37 -1.54
N ALA A 53 -12.00 23.79 -2.22
CA ALA A 53 -10.91 24.58 -2.71
C ALA A 53 -11.58 25.73 -3.43
N GLN A 54 -11.55 26.92 -2.85
CA GLN A 54 -11.85 28.15 -3.56
C GLN A 54 -10.93 28.12 -4.76
N VAL A 55 -11.48 27.72 -5.91
CA VAL A 55 -10.81 27.92 -7.18
C VAL A 55 -10.69 29.43 -7.30
N GLN A 56 -9.58 29.97 -6.81
CA GLN A 56 -9.26 31.36 -6.98
C GLN A 56 -9.07 31.57 -8.48
N LEU A 57 -10.10 32.11 -9.10
CA LEU A 57 -10.03 32.48 -10.50
C LEU A 57 -8.91 33.53 -10.64
N PRO A 58 -8.01 33.36 -11.63
CA PRO A 58 -6.93 34.33 -11.84
C PRO A 58 -7.48 35.74 -11.97
N GLU A 59 -6.88 36.67 -11.23
CA GLU A 59 -7.18 38.09 -11.38
C GLU A 59 -6.88 38.53 -12.83
N GLY A 60 -7.91 38.98 -13.56
CA GLY A 60 -7.80 39.36 -14.98
C GLY A 60 -8.51 38.43 -15.96
N MET A 61 -9.25 37.43 -15.51
CA MET A 61 -10.07 36.60 -16.38
C MET A 61 -11.20 37.42 -17.01
N PRO A 62 -11.39 37.37 -18.36
CA PRO A 62 -12.50 38.06 -19.05
C PRO A 62 -13.85 37.62 -18.49
N GLU A 63 -14.78 38.59 -18.32
CA GLU A 63 -16.07 38.38 -17.64
C GLU A 63 -16.94 37.31 -18.31
N GLU A 64 -16.81 37.14 -19.64
CA GLU A 64 -17.52 36.10 -20.40
C GLU A 64 -17.00 34.66 -20.07
N LEU A 65 -15.69 34.53 -19.85
CA LEU A 65 -15.08 33.25 -19.47
C LEU A 65 -15.43 32.90 -18.01
N ARG A 66 -15.50 33.91 -17.15
CA ARG A 66 -15.94 33.79 -15.76
C ARG A 66 -17.39 33.31 -15.67
N LYS A 67 -18.30 33.93 -16.44
CA LYS A 67 -19.71 33.49 -16.51
C LYS A 67 -19.88 32.08 -17.05
N ARG A 68 -19.08 31.67 -18.04
CA ARG A 68 -19.09 30.28 -18.53
C ARG A 68 -18.56 29.30 -17.51
N PHE A 69 -17.54 29.69 -16.77
CA PHE A 69 -16.98 28.86 -15.70
C PHE A 69 -17.96 28.68 -14.54
N GLU A 70 -18.64 29.78 -14.14
CA GLU A 70 -19.70 29.76 -13.13
C GLU A 70 -20.93 28.95 -13.57
N GLN A 71 -21.24 28.88 -14.86
CA GLN A 71 -22.30 28.02 -15.41
C GLN A 71 -21.92 26.53 -15.50
N LEU A 72 -20.63 26.21 -15.60
CA LEU A 72 -20.11 24.85 -15.63
C LEU A 72 -19.85 24.28 -14.24
N MET A 73 -19.76 25.15 -13.22
CA MET A 73 -19.72 24.71 -11.84
C MET A 73 -21.12 24.24 -11.39
N PRO A 74 -21.23 23.09 -10.70
CA PRO A 74 -22.49 22.66 -10.12
C PRO A 74 -23.00 23.76 -9.16
N GLN A 75 -24.06 24.46 -9.52
CA GLN A 75 -24.78 25.39 -8.65
C GLN A 75 -25.69 24.56 -7.72
N GLY A 76 -25.07 23.79 -6.81
CA GLY A 76 -25.78 23.25 -5.66
C GLY A 76 -25.48 24.13 -4.44
N PRO A 77 -26.42 24.31 -3.49
CA PRO A 77 -26.04 24.81 -2.19
C PRO A 77 -24.88 23.95 -1.70
N ALA A 78 -23.87 24.53 -1.10
CA ALA A 78 -22.77 23.85 -0.45
C ALA A 78 -23.33 23.02 0.73
N GLY A 79 -24.13 22.03 0.39
CA GLY A 79 -24.52 20.95 1.28
C GLY A 79 -23.35 20.01 1.34
N ALA A 80 -22.81 19.82 2.52
CA ALA A 80 -21.77 18.86 2.80
C ALA A 80 -22.09 17.54 2.11
N GLN A 81 -21.40 17.24 1.00
CA GLN A 81 -21.55 15.94 0.33
C GLN A 81 -20.88 14.90 1.19
N PRO A 82 -21.54 13.78 1.52
CA PRO A 82 -20.91 12.71 2.27
C PRO A 82 -19.68 12.23 1.48
N MET A 83 -18.52 12.36 2.09
CA MET A 83 -17.29 11.79 1.57
C MET A 83 -17.22 10.33 2.04
N HIS A 84 -17.04 9.42 1.11
CA HIS A 84 -16.72 8.03 1.37
C HIS A 84 -15.34 7.75 0.82
N GLY A 85 -14.43 7.33 1.69
CA GLY A 85 -13.10 6.90 1.30
C GLY A 85 -12.88 5.43 1.66
N LEU A 86 -12.08 4.76 0.87
CA LEU A 86 -11.70 3.36 1.05
C LEU A 86 -10.19 3.25 1.05
N GLY A 87 -9.65 2.38 1.88
CA GLY A 87 -8.22 2.13 1.94
C GLY A 87 -7.87 0.79 2.54
N SER A 88 -6.58 0.55 2.63
CA SER A 88 -6.00 -0.61 3.31
C SER A 88 -5.10 -0.15 4.44
N GLY A 89 -4.91 -1.03 5.41
CA GLY A 89 -3.93 -0.88 6.47
C GLY A 89 -3.48 -2.24 6.98
N PHE A 90 -2.62 -2.23 7.97
CA PHE A 90 -2.17 -3.45 8.61
C PHE A 90 -1.98 -3.26 10.12
N ILE A 91 -2.27 -4.31 10.86
CA ILE A 91 -2.20 -4.34 12.32
C ILE A 91 -0.74 -4.56 12.72
N VAL A 92 -0.21 -3.69 13.58
CA VAL A 92 1.19 -3.73 14.05
C VAL A 92 1.34 -4.14 15.51
N SER A 93 0.23 -4.19 16.25
CA SER A 93 0.24 -4.67 17.63
C SER A 93 -1.04 -5.43 17.98
N LYS A 94 -0.92 -6.39 18.88
CA LYS A 94 -2.04 -7.24 19.31
C LYS A 94 -3.17 -6.48 19.98
N ASP A 95 -2.86 -5.35 20.58
CA ASP A 95 -3.82 -4.47 21.25
C ASP A 95 -4.57 -3.54 20.29
N GLY A 96 -4.34 -3.66 18.97
CA GLY A 96 -5.15 -3.00 17.95
C GLY A 96 -4.59 -1.70 17.37
N MET A 97 -3.27 -1.53 17.37
CA MET A 97 -2.64 -0.46 16.59
C MET A 97 -2.55 -0.86 15.12
N ILE A 98 -2.94 0.05 14.24
CA ILE A 98 -3.02 -0.16 12.79
C ILE A 98 -2.29 0.98 12.09
N VAL A 99 -1.53 0.67 11.06
CA VAL A 99 -0.88 1.65 10.19
C VAL A 99 -1.61 1.70 8.85
N THR A 100 -1.83 2.90 8.37
CA THR A 100 -2.42 3.20 7.05
C THR A 100 -1.82 4.50 6.51
N ASN A 101 -2.27 4.95 5.34
CA ASN A 101 -1.86 6.23 4.80
C ASN A 101 -2.67 7.39 5.39
N ASN A 102 -2.02 8.54 5.53
CA ASN A 102 -2.68 9.76 6.00
C ASN A 102 -3.81 10.20 5.06
N HIS A 103 -3.60 10.13 3.72
CA HIS A 103 -4.63 10.52 2.77
C HIS A 103 -5.91 9.69 2.86
N VAL A 104 -5.86 8.45 3.41
CA VAL A 104 -7.04 7.61 3.63
C VAL A 104 -7.94 8.19 4.71
N VAL A 105 -7.38 8.79 5.76
CA VAL A 105 -8.13 9.24 6.94
C VAL A 105 -8.29 10.75 7.02
N THR A 106 -7.66 11.50 6.13
CA THR A 106 -7.74 12.97 6.13
C THR A 106 -9.18 13.42 5.87
N GLY A 107 -9.71 14.27 6.75
CA GLY A 107 -11.08 14.80 6.64
C GLY A 107 -12.18 13.80 7.01
N ALA A 108 -11.83 12.64 7.56
CA ALA A 108 -12.81 11.66 8.01
C ALA A 108 -13.43 12.04 9.36
N ASP A 109 -14.76 12.01 9.44
CA ASP A 109 -15.52 12.13 10.70
C ASP A 109 -15.57 10.77 11.41
N THR A 110 -15.64 9.68 10.64
CA THR A 110 -15.63 8.31 11.18
C THR A 110 -14.69 7.42 10.39
N VAL A 111 -14.02 6.53 11.11
CA VAL A 111 -13.13 5.52 10.53
C VAL A 111 -13.57 4.15 11.01
N LYS A 112 -13.87 3.25 10.09
CA LYS A 112 -14.18 1.85 10.35
C LYS A 112 -13.10 0.94 9.80
N VAL A 113 -12.72 -0.04 10.58
CA VAL A 113 -11.74 -1.05 10.20
C VAL A 113 -12.44 -2.41 10.15
N LYS A 114 -12.32 -3.09 9.02
CA LYS A 114 -12.84 -4.45 8.85
C LYS A 114 -11.68 -5.43 8.67
N LEU A 115 -11.67 -6.46 9.50
CA LEU A 115 -10.69 -7.53 9.48
C LEU A 115 -10.99 -8.56 8.40
N ALA A 116 -10.01 -9.40 8.07
CA ALA A 116 -10.14 -10.50 7.11
C ALA A 116 -11.22 -11.52 7.52
N ASP A 117 -11.46 -11.71 8.82
CA ASP A 117 -12.49 -12.61 9.37
C ASP A 117 -13.89 -12.01 9.39
N GLY A 118 -14.05 -10.77 8.92
CA GLY A 118 -15.33 -10.07 8.81
C GLY A 118 -15.70 -9.22 10.03
N ARG A 119 -14.96 -9.28 11.14
CA ARG A 119 -15.17 -8.38 12.29
C ARG A 119 -14.91 -6.93 11.87
N SER A 120 -15.72 -6.02 12.42
CA SER A 120 -15.57 -4.58 12.16
C SER A 120 -15.47 -3.81 13.47
N PHE A 121 -14.65 -2.79 13.49
CA PHE A 121 -14.39 -1.95 14.64
C PHE A 121 -14.44 -0.48 14.23
N ASP A 122 -14.92 0.36 15.12
CA ASP A 122 -14.71 1.80 15.02
C ASP A 122 -13.27 2.09 15.44
N ALA A 123 -12.58 2.89 14.65
CA ALA A 123 -11.17 3.22 14.89
C ALA A 123 -11.02 4.70 15.24
N LYS A 124 -10.07 4.98 16.12
CA LYS A 124 -9.63 6.34 16.46
C LYS A 124 -8.32 6.63 15.76
N VAL A 125 -8.20 7.79 15.11
CA VAL A 125 -6.92 8.30 14.60
C VAL A 125 -6.09 8.74 15.82
N VAL A 126 -4.98 8.04 16.07
CA VAL A 126 -4.05 8.33 17.15
C VAL A 126 -3.05 9.41 16.74
N GLY A 127 -2.66 9.38 15.48
CA GLY A 127 -1.76 10.37 14.90
C GLY A 127 -1.68 10.20 13.40
N SER A 128 -1.30 11.27 12.72
CA SER A 128 -1.04 11.27 11.28
C SER A 128 0.04 12.27 10.93
N ASP A 129 0.76 11.96 9.86
CA ASP A 129 1.80 12.81 9.30
C ASP A 129 1.57 12.97 7.80
N VAL A 130 1.28 14.19 7.40
CA VAL A 130 1.05 14.56 5.99
C VAL A 130 2.32 14.41 5.15
N LEU A 131 3.49 14.63 5.74
CA LEU A 131 4.76 14.66 5.02
C LEU A 131 5.24 13.26 4.62
N THR A 132 4.99 12.26 5.46
CA THR A 132 5.30 10.86 5.21
C THR A 132 4.10 10.08 4.68
N ASP A 133 2.93 10.71 4.62
CA ASP A 133 1.64 10.08 4.29
C ASP A 133 1.32 8.86 5.18
N ILE A 134 1.66 8.92 6.45
CA ILE A 134 1.39 7.84 7.41
C ILE A 134 0.33 8.28 8.43
N ALA A 135 -0.59 7.38 8.75
CA ALA A 135 -1.51 7.50 9.87
C ALA A 135 -1.51 6.25 10.73
N VAL A 136 -1.74 6.45 12.02
CA VAL A 136 -1.86 5.40 13.01
C VAL A 136 -3.27 5.44 13.59
N LEU A 137 -3.92 4.29 13.56
CA LEU A 137 -5.26 4.08 14.10
C LEU A 137 -5.21 3.17 15.31
N LYS A 138 -6.19 3.30 16.18
CA LYS A 138 -6.43 2.40 17.32
C LYS A 138 -7.85 1.87 17.26
N VAL A 139 -7.98 0.55 17.33
CA VAL A 139 -9.25 -0.14 17.57
C VAL A 139 -9.23 -0.79 18.94
N GLU A 140 -10.40 -0.89 19.55
CA GLU A 140 -10.58 -1.59 20.83
C GLU A 140 -11.17 -2.98 20.54
N ALA A 141 -10.43 -4.02 20.88
CA ALA A 141 -10.83 -5.41 20.71
C ALA A 141 -10.69 -6.17 22.03
N ASP A 142 -11.65 -7.04 22.32
CA ASP A 142 -11.64 -7.86 23.56
C ASP A 142 -10.66 -9.04 23.50
N VAL A 143 -9.99 -9.22 22.37
CA VAL A 143 -9.05 -10.33 22.11
C VAL A 143 -7.80 -9.81 21.38
N ASP A 144 -6.69 -10.53 21.54
CA ASP A 144 -5.47 -10.26 20.79
C ASP A 144 -5.73 -10.33 19.29
N LEU A 145 -5.32 -9.30 18.56
CA LEU A 145 -5.40 -9.23 17.12
C LEU A 145 -4.13 -9.79 16.46
N PRO A 146 -4.26 -10.37 15.25
CA PRO A 146 -3.10 -10.76 14.46
C PRO A 146 -2.30 -9.51 14.06
N ALA A 147 -1.00 -9.52 14.30
CA ALA A 147 -0.16 -8.35 14.04
C ALA A 147 1.11 -8.76 13.28
N VAL A 148 1.52 -7.92 12.35
CA VAL A 148 2.81 -8.05 11.64
C VAL A 148 3.91 -7.31 12.39
N LYS A 149 5.15 -7.68 12.07
CA LYS A 149 6.34 -6.99 12.59
C LYS A 149 6.98 -6.18 11.49
N PHE A 150 7.53 -5.03 11.85
CA PHE A 150 8.38 -4.27 10.95
C PHE A 150 9.69 -5.01 10.68
N GLY A 151 10.14 -4.96 9.43
CA GLY A 151 11.48 -5.34 9.03
C GLY A 151 12.39 -4.12 8.89
N SER A 152 13.62 -4.35 8.41
CA SER A 152 14.58 -3.29 8.08
C SER A 152 14.69 -3.14 6.57
N SER A 153 14.40 -1.96 6.05
CA SER A 153 14.62 -1.63 4.64
C SER A 153 16.11 -1.54 4.29
N ASP A 154 16.98 -1.34 5.27
CA ASP A 154 18.43 -1.25 5.06
C ASP A 154 19.01 -2.58 4.58
N ASP A 155 18.45 -3.69 5.05
CA ASP A 155 18.90 -5.04 4.72
C ASP A 155 18.45 -5.50 3.33
N MET A 156 17.52 -4.79 2.69
CA MET A 156 16.97 -5.16 1.39
C MET A 156 17.90 -4.74 0.26
N ARG A 157 17.92 -5.54 -0.82
CA ARG A 157 18.76 -5.31 -2.00
C ARG A 157 17.91 -5.17 -3.25
N VAL A 158 18.39 -4.42 -4.20
CA VAL A 158 17.80 -4.40 -5.55
C VAL A 158 17.84 -5.82 -6.13
N GLY A 159 16.69 -6.30 -6.59
CA GLY A 159 16.50 -7.66 -7.09
C GLY A 159 15.90 -8.63 -6.06
N ASP A 160 15.83 -8.29 -4.78
CA ASP A 160 15.15 -9.13 -3.78
C ASP A 160 13.65 -9.18 -4.07
N GLU A 161 13.05 -10.35 -3.91
CA GLU A 161 11.62 -10.58 -4.14
C GLU A 161 10.78 -9.93 -3.04
N VAL A 162 9.65 -9.35 -3.42
CA VAL A 162 8.70 -8.73 -2.51
C VAL A 162 7.27 -9.14 -2.84
N VAL A 163 6.44 -9.14 -1.83
CA VAL A 163 4.99 -9.36 -1.93
C VAL A 163 4.29 -8.12 -1.40
N ALA A 164 3.44 -7.52 -2.22
CA ALA A 164 2.56 -6.44 -1.78
C ALA A 164 1.17 -7.01 -1.51
N MET A 165 0.62 -6.65 -0.34
CA MET A 165 -0.69 -7.11 0.11
C MET A 165 -1.54 -5.91 0.53
N GLY A 166 -2.81 -5.92 0.16
CA GLY A 166 -3.78 -4.91 0.54
C GLY A 166 -5.19 -5.44 0.45
N ASN A 167 -6.14 -4.64 0.90
CA ASN A 167 -7.58 -4.91 0.76
C ASN A 167 -8.34 -3.62 0.39
N PRO A 168 -8.02 -3.00 -0.77
CA PRO A 168 -8.49 -1.65 -1.09
C PRO A 168 -10.00 -1.55 -1.36
N PHE A 169 -10.67 -2.67 -1.62
CA PHE A 169 -12.10 -2.69 -1.95
C PHE A 169 -12.95 -3.49 -0.96
N GLY A 170 -12.36 -4.04 0.10
CA GLY A 170 -13.06 -4.88 1.07
C GLY A 170 -13.60 -6.21 0.52
N LEU A 171 -13.17 -6.61 -0.67
CA LEU A 171 -13.63 -7.81 -1.39
C LEU A 171 -12.77 -9.05 -1.11
N GLY A 172 -11.86 -8.97 -0.15
CA GLY A 172 -10.82 -9.95 0.12
C GLY A 172 -9.44 -9.37 -0.24
N GLY A 173 -8.40 -9.95 0.30
CA GLY A 173 -7.03 -9.45 0.09
C GLY A 173 -6.61 -9.48 -1.38
N THR A 174 -5.90 -8.46 -1.81
CA THR A 174 -5.21 -8.43 -3.10
C THR A 174 -3.72 -8.67 -2.84
N VAL A 175 -3.12 -9.55 -3.64
CA VAL A 175 -1.70 -9.91 -3.53
C VAL A 175 -1.03 -9.73 -4.87
N THR A 176 0.08 -9.03 -4.87
CA THR A 176 0.96 -8.90 -6.05
C THR A 176 2.40 -9.18 -5.66
N THR A 177 3.20 -9.65 -6.59
CA THR A 177 4.62 -9.93 -6.38
C THR A 177 5.47 -9.12 -7.34
N GLY A 178 6.69 -8.86 -6.93
CA GLY A 178 7.66 -8.13 -7.73
C GLY A 178 9.05 -8.25 -7.13
N ILE A 179 9.92 -7.37 -7.56
CA ILE A 179 11.27 -7.24 -7.01
C ILE A 179 11.52 -5.80 -6.60
N ILE A 180 12.43 -5.61 -5.68
CA ILE A 180 12.96 -4.28 -5.39
C ILE A 180 13.70 -3.76 -6.62
N SER A 181 13.17 -2.72 -7.24
CA SER A 181 13.74 -2.15 -8.47
C SER A 181 14.82 -1.11 -8.18
N ALA A 182 14.72 -0.44 -7.05
CA ALA A 182 15.67 0.57 -6.58
C ALA A 182 15.49 0.80 -5.08
N LYS A 183 16.41 1.54 -4.48
CA LYS A 183 16.32 2.01 -3.09
C LYS A 183 16.60 3.51 -3.06
N SER A 184 16.04 4.18 -2.05
CA SER A 184 16.31 5.60 -1.76
C SER A 184 16.05 6.51 -2.96
N ARG A 185 14.93 6.28 -3.66
CA ARG A 185 14.52 7.11 -4.78
C ARG A 185 13.62 8.24 -4.33
N ASN A 186 14.00 9.45 -4.76
CA ASN A 186 13.12 10.59 -4.76
C ASN A 186 12.29 10.57 -6.06
N ILE A 187 10.96 10.46 -5.93
CA ILE A 187 10.01 10.46 -7.05
C ILE A 187 9.21 11.77 -7.13
N ASN A 188 9.59 12.77 -6.31
CA ASN A 188 8.91 14.07 -6.16
C ASN A 188 7.44 13.94 -5.73
N ALA A 189 7.13 12.93 -4.92
CA ALA A 189 5.80 12.75 -4.33
C ALA A 189 5.65 13.52 -3.01
N GLY A 190 6.76 13.90 -2.37
CA GLY A 190 6.76 14.65 -1.12
C GLY A 190 8.15 15.09 -0.68
N PRO A 191 8.24 15.84 0.43
CA PRO A 191 9.52 16.35 0.94
C PRO A 191 10.42 15.30 1.60
N TYR A 192 9.88 14.14 1.92
CA TYR A 192 10.59 13.02 2.56
C TYR A 192 10.53 11.76 1.69
N ASP A 193 10.83 11.93 0.41
CA ASP A 193 10.86 10.82 -0.54
C ASP A 193 12.07 9.93 -0.29
N ASP A 194 11.83 8.70 0.15
CA ASP A 194 12.82 7.62 0.28
C ASP A 194 12.17 6.28 -0.10
N PHE A 195 11.75 6.20 -1.37
CA PHE A 195 11.00 5.06 -1.88
C PHE A 195 11.91 3.88 -2.26
N ILE A 196 11.34 2.69 -2.12
CA ILE A 196 11.91 1.40 -2.53
C ILE A 196 11.23 0.94 -3.80
#